data_849543d4cab6add25cc487019bff1919
#
_entry.id   849543d4cab6add25cc487019bff1919
#
_cell.length_a   1.000
_cell.length_b   1.000
_cell.length_c   1.000
_cell.angle_alpha   90.00
_cell.angle_beta   90.00
_cell.angle_gamma   90.00
#
_symmetry.space_group_name_H-M   'P 1'
#
loop_
_entity.id
_entity.type
_entity.pdbx_description
1 polymer ?
#
loop_
_entity_poly.entity_id
_entity_poly.type
_entity_poly.pdbx_seq_one_letter_code
_entity_poly.pdbx_strand_id
1 'polypeptide(L)'
;RKADGQDAAGDAFAWRVLKRMIFLGVFILCQVVPMYAIYTFGPEIMTAFGLGEGHEAILGESAVSLFFLVGSIPAMFWLNSMGRRKLLLISLVFMGAGLTILGMWPMAPIFVVILAFGMYAFFSGGPGILQWLYPNELFPTEVRASAVGIAIGFSRIGTIVSTYGTPLFLAAFGVGPTMLVAAVLVGICLIMSWFIAPETKGKSLAETSALEESIPFTRRV
;
A
#
# COMPACT_ATOMS: atom_id res chain seq x y z
N ARG A 1 2.87 -36.43 -25.32
CA ARG A 1 3.11 -35.10 -25.96
C ARG A 1 1.97 -34.08 -25.74
N LYS A 2 0.67 -34.52 -25.66
CA LYS A 2 -0.45 -33.60 -25.31
C LYS A 2 -0.57 -33.37 -23.78
N ALA A 3 -0.24 -34.37 -22.97
CA ALA A 3 -0.25 -34.25 -21.50
C ALA A 3 0.83 -33.27 -21.02
N ASP A 4 2.07 -33.39 -21.53
CA ASP A 4 3.19 -32.51 -21.15
C ASP A 4 2.89 -31.01 -21.46
N GLY A 5 2.14 -30.74 -22.52
CA GLY A 5 1.75 -29.37 -22.87
C GLY A 5 0.65 -28.78 -21.95
N GLN A 6 -0.23 -29.61 -21.39
CA GLN A 6 -1.26 -29.20 -20.46
C GLN A 6 -0.68 -28.94 -19.06
N ASP A 7 0.26 -29.78 -18.62
CA ASP A 7 0.95 -29.62 -17.34
C ASP A 7 1.82 -28.34 -17.35
N ALA A 8 2.56 -28.09 -18.42
CA ALA A 8 3.37 -26.88 -18.58
C ALA A 8 2.52 -25.58 -18.63
N ALA A 9 1.33 -25.65 -19.23
CA ALA A 9 0.38 -24.50 -19.24
C ALA A 9 -0.22 -24.27 -17.84
N GLY A 10 -0.53 -25.34 -17.11
CA GLY A 10 -0.99 -25.29 -15.73
C GLY A 10 0.04 -24.68 -14.79
N ASP A 11 1.29 -25.09 -14.90
CA ASP A 11 2.41 -24.59 -14.11
C ASP A 11 2.70 -23.09 -14.40
N ALA A 12 2.64 -22.69 -15.66
CA ALA A 12 2.81 -21.29 -16.05
C ALA A 12 1.66 -20.39 -15.54
N PHE A 13 0.46 -20.95 -15.46
CA PHE A 13 -0.70 -20.29 -14.88
C PHE A 13 -0.52 -20.11 -13.37
N ALA A 14 -0.23 -21.19 -12.64
CA ALA A 14 0.00 -21.19 -11.21
C ALA A 14 1.12 -20.21 -10.82
N TRP A 15 2.21 -20.17 -11.59
CA TRP A 15 3.32 -19.24 -11.37
C TRP A 15 2.92 -17.77 -11.54
N ARG A 16 2.08 -17.46 -12.53
CA ARG A 16 1.57 -16.09 -12.73
C ARG A 16 0.65 -15.65 -11.59
N VAL A 17 -0.25 -16.52 -11.16
CA VAL A 17 -1.12 -16.27 -10.00
C VAL A 17 -0.29 -16.05 -8.74
N LEU A 18 0.69 -16.91 -8.48
CA LEU A 18 1.58 -16.83 -7.34
C LEU A 18 2.36 -15.50 -7.31
N LYS A 19 2.94 -15.08 -8.43
CA LYS A 19 3.63 -13.78 -8.54
C LYS A 19 2.71 -12.61 -8.21
N ARG A 20 1.47 -12.61 -8.72
CA ARG A 20 0.48 -11.57 -8.42
C ARG A 20 0.07 -11.58 -6.95
N MET A 21 -0.09 -12.76 -6.36
CA MET A 21 -0.40 -12.90 -4.93
C MET A 21 0.75 -12.41 -4.03
N ILE A 22 1.99 -12.76 -4.35
CA ILE A 22 3.17 -12.27 -3.62
C ILE A 22 3.26 -10.76 -3.71
N PHE A 23 3.13 -10.21 -4.93
CA PHE A 23 3.12 -8.74 -5.12
C PHE A 23 2.04 -8.08 -4.27
N LEU A 24 0.82 -8.59 -4.34
CA LEU A 24 -0.31 -8.04 -3.59
C LEU A 24 -0.08 -8.13 -2.08
N GLY A 25 0.41 -9.28 -1.59
CA GLY A 25 0.70 -9.49 -0.17
C GLY A 25 1.76 -8.52 0.34
N VAL A 26 2.89 -8.39 -0.35
CA VAL A 26 3.96 -7.45 0.04
C VAL A 26 3.50 -6.00 -0.10
N PHE A 27 2.78 -5.65 -1.17
CA PHE A 27 2.21 -4.32 -1.35
C PHE A 27 1.30 -3.94 -0.16
N ILE A 28 0.40 -4.83 0.22
CA ILE A 28 -0.53 -4.60 1.33
C ILE A 28 0.23 -4.51 2.67
N LEU A 29 1.18 -5.39 2.94
CA LEU A 29 1.98 -5.34 4.16
C LEU A 29 2.75 -4.02 4.27
N CYS A 30 3.48 -3.64 3.22
CA CYS A 30 4.27 -2.41 3.20
C CYS A 30 3.41 -1.15 3.28
N GLN A 31 2.15 -1.21 2.86
CA GLN A 31 1.19 -0.11 2.96
C GLN A 31 0.53 -0.05 4.33
N VAL A 32 0.09 -1.21 4.85
CA VAL A 32 -0.71 -1.30 6.08
C VAL A 32 0.14 -1.02 7.32
N VAL A 33 1.39 -1.50 7.37
CA VAL A 33 2.25 -1.31 8.56
C VAL A 33 2.49 0.18 8.87
N PRO A 34 3.00 1.02 7.96
CA PRO A 34 3.16 2.45 8.22
C PRO A 34 1.82 3.15 8.49
N MET A 35 0.78 2.77 7.76
CA MET A 35 -0.55 3.36 7.93
C MET A 35 -1.08 3.14 9.35
N TYR A 36 -1.09 1.90 9.83
CA TYR A 36 -1.55 1.62 11.18
C TYR A 36 -0.64 2.21 12.25
N ALA A 37 0.68 2.25 12.04
CA ALA A 37 1.60 2.92 12.95
C ALA A 37 1.21 4.39 13.17
N ILE A 38 0.99 5.12 12.08
CA ILE A 38 0.69 6.56 12.11
C ILE A 38 -0.72 6.82 12.63
N TYR A 39 -1.73 6.09 12.18
CA TYR A 39 -3.12 6.36 12.57
C TYR A 39 -3.53 5.76 13.92
N THR A 40 -2.81 4.75 14.44
CA THR A 40 -3.09 4.19 15.77
C THR A 40 -2.31 4.90 16.87
N PHE A 41 -1.07 5.28 16.57
CA PHE A 41 -0.14 5.91 17.53
C PHE A 41 0.15 7.38 17.16
N GLY A 42 -0.76 8.00 16.39
CA GLY A 42 -0.64 9.39 15.95
C GLY A 42 -0.39 10.36 17.09
N PRO A 43 -1.20 10.37 18.16
CA PRO A 43 -1.00 11.28 19.28
C PRO A 43 0.36 11.11 19.95
N GLU A 44 0.81 9.86 20.21
CA GLU A 44 2.12 9.55 20.81
C GLU A 44 3.26 10.00 19.91
N ILE A 45 3.12 9.79 18.61
CA ILE A 45 4.11 10.23 17.63
C ILE A 45 4.17 11.77 17.56
N MET A 46 3.02 12.44 17.56
CA MET A 46 2.96 13.90 17.57
C MET A 46 3.59 14.49 18.83
N THR A 47 3.30 13.90 20.00
CA THR A 47 3.92 14.27 21.26
C THR A 47 5.44 14.08 21.23
N ALA A 48 5.93 12.99 20.66
CA ALA A 48 7.35 12.71 20.50
C ALA A 48 8.06 13.71 19.57
N PHE A 49 7.33 14.35 18.65
CA PHE A 49 7.83 15.48 17.85
C PHE A 49 7.66 16.85 18.54
N GLY A 50 7.20 16.91 19.80
CA GLY A 50 7.07 18.15 20.56
C GLY A 50 5.79 18.94 20.28
N LEU A 51 4.76 18.32 19.74
CA LEU A 51 3.44 18.92 19.49
C LEU A 51 2.56 18.93 20.75
N GLY A 52 3.12 19.13 21.93
CA GLY A 52 2.37 19.22 23.17
C GLY A 52 1.74 17.89 23.63
N GLU A 53 1.11 17.92 24.81
CA GLU A 53 0.41 16.77 25.36
C GLU A 53 -1.12 16.96 25.27
N GLY A 54 -1.85 15.85 25.11
CA GLY A 54 -3.30 15.84 25.19
C GLY A 54 -3.99 16.47 23.99
N HIS A 55 -4.62 17.62 24.14
CA HIS A 55 -5.50 18.21 23.14
C HIS A 55 -4.76 18.62 21.84
N GLU A 56 -3.54 19.12 21.94
CA GLU A 56 -2.75 19.55 20.78
C GLU A 56 -2.29 18.37 19.92
N ALA A 57 -1.89 17.27 20.54
CA ALA A 57 -1.52 16.03 19.83
C ALA A 57 -2.73 15.42 19.10
N ILE A 58 -3.91 15.45 19.71
CA ILE A 58 -5.16 14.99 19.09
C ILE A 58 -5.56 15.89 17.91
N LEU A 59 -5.36 17.18 18.01
CA LEU A 59 -5.60 18.10 16.88
C LEU A 59 -4.63 17.85 15.73
N GLY A 60 -3.36 17.57 16.04
CA GLY A 60 -2.35 17.19 15.04
C GLY A 60 -2.75 15.93 14.27
N GLU A 61 -3.16 14.87 14.97
CA GLU A 61 -3.64 13.64 14.35
C GLU A 61 -4.92 13.86 13.53
N SER A 62 -5.85 14.67 14.05
CA SER A 62 -7.06 15.03 13.31
C SER A 62 -6.75 15.76 12.01
N ALA A 63 -5.73 16.63 12.02
CA ALA A 63 -5.25 17.30 10.81
C ALA A 63 -4.65 16.30 9.82
N VAL A 64 -3.85 15.33 10.27
CA VAL A 64 -3.30 14.25 9.40
C VAL A 64 -4.44 13.44 8.76
N SER A 65 -5.45 13.06 9.55
CA SER A 65 -6.63 12.35 9.05
C SER A 65 -7.42 13.17 8.03
N LEU A 66 -7.52 14.48 8.23
CA LEU A 66 -8.14 15.39 7.27
C LEU A 66 -7.34 15.47 5.96
N PHE A 67 -6.01 15.54 6.03
CA PHE A 67 -5.15 15.48 4.84
C PHE A 67 -5.31 14.18 4.06
N PHE A 68 -5.48 13.06 4.75
CA PHE A 68 -5.79 11.78 4.09
C PHE A 68 -7.13 11.82 3.35
N LEU A 69 -8.17 12.35 4.00
CA LEU A 69 -9.49 12.50 3.38
C LEU A 69 -9.43 13.42 2.15
N VAL A 70 -8.80 14.57 2.29
CA VAL A 70 -8.62 15.54 1.19
C VAL A 70 -7.79 14.95 0.05
N GLY A 71 -6.74 14.17 0.36
CA GLY A 71 -5.89 13.50 -0.63
C GLY A 71 -6.57 12.36 -1.37
N SER A 72 -7.50 11.66 -0.73
CA SER A 72 -8.24 10.57 -1.36
C SER A 72 -9.17 11.04 -2.50
N ILE A 73 -9.69 12.26 -2.41
CA ILE A 73 -10.57 12.84 -3.44
C ILE A 73 -9.84 13.01 -4.79
N PRO A 74 -8.72 13.76 -4.90
CA PRO A 74 -7.99 13.85 -6.16
C PRO A 74 -7.39 12.51 -6.59
N ALA A 75 -7.04 11.61 -5.66
CA ALA A 75 -6.55 10.27 -6.01
C ALA A 75 -7.56 9.47 -6.83
N MET A 76 -8.87 9.60 -6.57
CA MET A 76 -9.93 8.98 -7.38
C MET A 76 -9.96 9.52 -8.81
N PHE A 77 -9.78 10.82 -9.01
CA PHE A 77 -9.72 11.42 -10.35
C PHE A 77 -8.42 11.04 -11.06
N TRP A 78 -7.30 11.06 -10.37
CA TRP A 78 -5.99 10.69 -10.92
C TRP A 78 -5.92 9.20 -11.28
N LEU A 79 -6.63 8.34 -10.56
CA LEU A 79 -6.75 6.92 -10.88
C LEU A 79 -7.25 6.70 -12.32
N ASN A 80 -8.24 7.49 -12.74
CA ASN A 80 -8.82 7.40 -14.08
C ASN A 80 -7.99 8.14 -15.15
N SER A 81 -7.34 9.26 -14.79
CA SER A 81 -6.57 10.08 -15.73
C SER A 81 -5.16 9.55 -15.97
N MET A 82 -4.41 9.23 -14.91
CA MET A 82 -3.00 8.85 -14.99
C MET A 82 -2.77 7.33 -15.05
N GLY A 83 -3.74 6.52 -14.59
CA GLY A 83 -3.62 5.07 -14.47
C GLY A 83 -3.11 4.62 -13.11
N ARG A 84 -3.29 3.32 -12.84
CA ARG A 84 -3.05 2.73 -11.52
C ARG A 84 -1.59 2.73 -11.15
N ARG A 85 -0.71 2.30 -12.06
CA ARG A 85 0.72 2.21 -11.82
C ARG A 85 1.37 3.57 -11.57
N LYS A 86 1.05 4.57 -12.38
CA LYS A 86 1.63 5.92 -12.23
C LYS A 86 1.19 6.56 -10.93
N LEU A 87 -0.11 6.45 -10.59
CA LEU A 87 -0.65 6.95 -9.33
C LEU A 87 0.06 6.31 -8.15
N LEU A 88 0.22 4.97 -8.16
CA LEU A 88 0.91 4.24 -7.11
C LEU A 88 2.35 4.73 -6.92
N LEU A 89 3.13 4.78 -8.00
CA LEU A 89 4.54 5.16 -7.93
C LEU A 89 4.73 6.60 -7.42
N ILE A 90 3.96 7.55 -7.94
CA ILE A 90 4.02 8.95 -7.50
C ILE A 90 3.65 9.05 -6.02
N SER A 91 2.58 8.40 -5.61
CA SER A 91 2.14 8.40 -4.21
C SER A 91 3.21 7.83 -3.28
N LEU A 92 3.80 6.69 -3.63
CA LEU A 92 4.85 6.05 -2.82
C LEU A 92 6.12 6.91 -2.70
N VAL A 93 6.49 7.64 -3.76
CA VAL A 93 7.64 8.57 -3.70
C VAL A 93 7.38 9.68 -2.70
N PHE A 94 6.24 10.35 -2.76
CA PHE A 94 5.91 11.44 -1.84
C PHE A 94 5.68 10.95 -0.41
N MET A 95 5.05 9.80 -0.23
CA MET A 95 4.92 9.16 1.09
C MET A 95 6.29 8.83 1.70
N GLY A 96 7.16 8.20 0.92
CA GLY A 96 8.52 7.87 1.34
C GLY A 96 9.35 9.11 1.67
N ALA A 97 9.24 10.17 0.87
CA ALA A 97 9.91 11.45 1.13
C ALA A 97 9.44 12.07 2.45
N GLY A 98 8.13 12.11 2.71
CA GLY A 98 7.58 12.62 3.97
C GLY A 98 8.12 11.89 5.19
N LEU A 99 8.06 10.55 5.16
CA LEU A 99 8.58 9.72 6.24
C LEU A 99 10.09 9.83 6.41
N THR A 100 10.84 9.98 5.33
CA THR A 100 12.30 10.17 5.37
C THR A 100 12.67 11.51 6.02
N ILE A 101 11.95 12.59 5.68
CA ILE A 101 12.14 13.90 6.32
C ILE A 101 11.92 13.79 7.83
N LEU A 102 10.81 13.16 8.25
CA LEU A 102 10.50 12.96 9.66
C LEU A 102 11.54 12.11 10.39
N GLY A 103 12.04 11.08 9.73
CA GLY A 103 13.04 10.18 10.30
C GLY A 103 14.44 10.76 10.41
N MET A 104 14.86 11.55 9.41
CA MET A 104 16.19 12.17 9.38
C MET A 104 16.27 13.44 10.23
N TRP A 105 15.16 14.12 10.46
CA TRP A 105 15.13 15.36 11.22
C TRP A 105 14.07 15.33 12.33
N PRO A 106 14.30 14.54 13.41
CA PRO A 106 13.33 14.39 14.51
C PRO A 106 13.09 15.67 15.29
N MET A 107 14.02 16.65 15.23
CA MET A 107 13.89 17.97 15.87
C MET A 107 13.52 19.07 14.87
N ALA A 108 12.85 18.72 13.79
CA ALA A 108 12.37 19.68 12.81
C ALA A 108 11.38 20.68 13.45
N PRO A 109 11.33 21.93 12.95
CA PRO A 109 10.28 22.86 13.35
C PRO A 109 8.90 22.23 13.11
N ILE A 110 7.95 22.54 14.00
CA ILE A 110 6.58 21.99 14.00
C ILE A 110 5.90 22.08 12.63
N PHE A 111 6.15 23.18 11.90
CA PHE A 111 5.61 23.39 10.57
C PHE A 111 6.10 22.32 9.57
N VAL A 112 7.39 21.96 9.65
CA VAL A 112 7.99 20.90 8.78
C VAL A 112 7.39 19.54 9.13
N VAL A 113 7.20 19.25 10.42
CA VAL A 113 6.58 18.02 10.90
C VAL A 113 5.15 17.88 10.35
N ILE A 114 4.33 18.91 10.51
CA ILE A 114 2.94 18.91 10.01
C ILE A 114 2.91 18.79 8.49
N LEU A 115 3.79 19.47 7.77
CA LEU A 115 3.85 19.40 6.31
C LEU A 115 4.28 18.00 5.83
N ALA A 116 5.25 17.38 6.48
CA ALA A 116 5.74 16.06 6.12
C ALA A 116 4.69 14.96 6.42
N PHE A 117 4.01 15.04 7.56
CA PHE A 117 2.86 14.17 7.84
C PHE A 117 1.70 14.42 6.89
N GLY A 118 1.39 15.69 6.61
CA GLY A 118 0.36 16.07 5.65
C GLY A 118 0.66 15.52 4.25
N MET A 119 1.93 15.59 3.82
CA MET A 119 2.38 15.00 2.55
C MET A 119 2.21 13.49 2.54
N TYR A 120 2.63 12.79 3.59
CA TYR A 120 2.40 11.35 3.73
C TYR A 120 0.90 11.03 3.66
N ALA A 121 0.09 11.69 4.47
CA ALA A 121 -1.34 11.43 4.56
C ALA A 121 -2.07 11.71 3.24
N PHE A 122 -1.78 12.84 2.61
CA PHE A 122 -2.39 13.22 1.33
C PHE A 122 -2.13 12.18 0.23
N PHE A 123 -0.87 11.77 0.07
CA PHE A 123 -0.51 10.80 -0.95
C PHE A 123 -0.84 9.35 -0.58
N SER A 124 -1.10 9.03 0.68
CA SER A 124 -1.53 7.68 1.11
C SER A 124 -2.93 7.30 0.61
N GLY A 125 -3.74 8.28 0.20
CA GLY A 125 -5.04 8.06 -0.42
C GLY A 125 -4.98 7.22 -1.71
N GLY A 126 -3.96 7.40 -2.54
CA GLY A 126 -3.77 6.63 -3.78
C GLY A 126 -3.56 5.13 -3.52
N PRO A 127 -2.50 4.72 -2.82
CA PRO A 127 -2.29 3.32 -2.42
C PRO A 127 -3.43 2.76 -1.57
N GLY A 128 -4.07 3.58 -0.73
CA GLY A 128 -5.25 3.20 0.06
C GLY A 128 -6.43 2.75 -0.80
N ILE A 129 -6.68 3.38 -1.94
CA ILE A 129 -7.70 2.94 -2.91
C ILE A 129 -7.22 1.69 -3.65
N LEU A 130 -5.96 1.67 -4.08
CA LEU A 130 -5.40 0.59 -4.89
C LEU A 130 -5.30 -0.74 -4.15
N GLN A 131 -5.14 -0.75 -2.83
CA GLN A 131 -5.12 -1.98 -2.03
C GLN A 131 -6.42 -2.79 -2.13
N TRP A 132 -7.55 -2.11 -2.38
CA TRP A 132 -8.85 -2.74 -2.57
C TRP A 132 -9.17 -2.98 -4.05
N LEU A 133 -8.63 -2.16 -4.93
CA LEU A 133 -8.90 -2.22 -6.36
C LEU A 133 -8.09 -3.33 -7.05
N TYR A 134 -6.78 -3.45 -6.77
CA TYR A 134 -5.92 -4.46 -7.39
C TYR A 134 -6.40 -5.90 -7.20
N PRO A 135 -6.82 -6.36 -6.01
CA PRO A 135 -7.34 -7.72 -5.87
C PRO A 135 -8.53 -8.00 -6.80
N ASN A 136 -9.36 -6.98 -7.02
CA ASN A 136 -10.55 -7.11 -7.86
C ASN A 136 -10.25 -7.04 -9.35
N GLU A 137 -9.21 -6.32 -9.76
CA GLU A 137 -8.82 -6.16 -11.17
C GLU A 137 -7.84 -7.26 -11.66
N LEU A 138 -7.01 -7.82 -10.78
CA LEU A 138 -5.92 -8.73 -11.16
C LEU A 138 -6.34 -10.20 -11.25
N PHE A 139 -7.45 -10.58 -10.64
CA PHE A 139 -7.86 -11.97 -10.57
C PHE A 139 -9.21 -12.22 -11.25
N PRO A 140 -9.32 -13.34 -12.00
CA PRO A 140 -10.58 -13.76 -12.60
C PRO A 140 -11.64 -14.06 -11.53
N THR A 141 -12.90 -14.02 -11.93
CA THR A 141 -14.06 -14.15 -11.03
C THR A 141 -14.02 -15.40 -10.16
N GLU A 142 -13.52 -16.50 -10.69
CA GLU A 142 -13.47 -17.82 -10.04
C GLU A 142 -12.55 -17.84 -8.81
N VAL A 143 -11.42 -17.14 -8.86
CA VAL A 143 -10.44 -17.12 -7.77
C VAL A 143 -10.40 -15.78 -7.02
N ARG A 144 -11.18 -14.79 -7.45
CA ARG A 144 -11.17 -13.43 -6.90
C ARG A 144 -11.48 -13.40 -5.40
N ALA A 145 -12.50 -14.14 -4.96
CA ALA A 145 -12.86 -14.19 -3.55
C ALA A 145 -11.72 -14.73 -2.68
N SER A 146 -11.06 -15.80 -3.14
CA SER A 146 -9.89 -16.35 -2.45
C SER A 146 -8.72 -15.37 -2.44
N ALA A 147 -8.45 -14.69 -3.55
CA ALA A 147 -7.38 -13.69 -3.64
C ALA A 147 -7.62 -12.49 -2.71
N VAL A 148 -8.86 -11.99 -2.66
CA VAL A 148 -9.25 -10.91 -1.72
C VAL A 148 -9.13 -11.40 -0.28
N GLY A 149 -9.55 -12.62 0.03
CA GLY A 149 -9.41 -13.22 1.36
C GLY A 149 -7.96 -13.32 1.82
N ILE A 150 -7.06 -13.78 0.94
CA ILE A 150 -5.62 -13.84 1.20
C ILE A 150 -5.05 -12.42 1.40
N ALA A 151 -5.43 -11.46 0.56
CA ALA A 151 -5.01 -10.07 0.69
C ALA A 151 -5.41 -9.47 2.06
N ILE A 152 -6.64 -9.72 2.51
CA ILE A 152 -7.11 -9.34 3.84
C ILE A 152 -6.28 -10.05 4.92
N GLY A 153 -5.99 -11.33 4.76
CA GLY A 153 -5.14 -12.08 5.69
C GLY A 153 -3.76 -11.43 5.87
N PHE A 154 -3.10 -11.07 4.77
CA PHE A 154 -1.82 -10.32 4.81
C PHE A 154 -1.97 -8.96 5.51
N SER A 155 -3.07 -8.23 5.27
CA SER A 155 -3.31 -6.96 5.96
C SER A 155 -3.42 -7.14 7.47
N ARG A 156 -4.01 -8.22 7.95
CA ARG A 156 -4.11 -8.53 9.39
C ARG A 156 -2.76 -8.84 10.02
N ILE A 157 -1.89 -9.56 9.31
CA ILE A 157 -0.50 -9.77 9.76
C ILE A 157 0.20 -8.40 9.89
N GLY A 158 0.09 -7.53 8.89
CA GLY A 158 0.64 -6.17 8.93
C GLY A 158 0.09 -5.35 10.11
N THR A 159 -1.22 -5.42 10.36
CA THR A 159 -1.85 -4.75 11.50
C THR A 159 -1.27 -5.24 12.83
N ILE A 160 -1.14 -6.55 13.03
CA ILE A 160 -0.56 -7.13 14.24
C ILE A 160 0.88 -6.65 14.44
N VAL A 161 1.71 -6.75 13.41
CA VAL A 161 3.12 -6.30 13.44
C VAL A 161 3.19 -4.80 13.78
N SER A 162 2.35 -3.97 13.19
CA SER A 162 2.32 -2.55 13.46
C SER A 162 1.84 -2.23 14.87
N THR A 163 0.73 -2.82 15.32
CA THR A 163 0.12 -2.51 16.61
C THR A 163 1.03 -2.88 17.78
N TYR A 164 1.73 -4.01 17.70
CA TYR A 164 2.67 -4.43 18.77
C TYR A 164 4.08 -3.87 18.55
N GLY A 165 4.54 -3.80 17.30
CA GLY A 165 5.89 -3.38 16.97
C GLY A 165 6.11 -1.88 17.15
N THR A 166 5.18 -1.05 16.75
CA THR A 166 5.34 0.42 16.77
C THR A 166 5.62 0.97 18.16
N PRO A 167 4.83 0.68 19.21
CA PRO A 167 5.10 1.23 20.55
C PRO A 167 6.42 0.69 21.13
N LEU A 168 6.75 -0.57 20.90
CA LEU A 168 8.01 -1.14 21.36
C LEU A 168 9.21 -0.47 20.65
N PHE A 169 9.11 -0.25 19.37
CA PHE A 169 10.16 0.37 18.58
C PHE A 169 10.31 1.87 18.91
N LEU A 170 9.18 2.57 19.10
CA LEU A 170 9.13 3.96 19.51
C LEU A 170 9.77 4.16 20.90
N ALA A 171 9.45 3.28 21.85
CA ALA A 171 10.01 3.34 23.21
C ALA A 171 11.52 3.00 23.24
N ALA A 172 11.97 2.05 22.40
CA ALA A 172 13.37 1.61 22.40
C ALA A 172 14.31 2.54 21.62
N PHE A 173 13.87 3.08 20.49
CA PHE A 173 14.71 3.79 19.51
C PHE A 173 14.28 5.24 19.26
N GLY A 174 13.12 5.64 19.77
CA GLY A 174 12.56 6.97 19.55
C GLY A 174 11.88 7.14 18.19
N VAL A 175 11.38 8.35 17.94
CA VAL A 175 10.52 8.66 16.79
C VAL A 175 11.26 8.66 15.46
N GLY A 176 12.51 9.16 15.41
CA GLY A 176 13.29 9.24 14.18
C GLY A 176 13.51 7.87 13.52
N PRO A 177 14.16 6.90 14.21
CA PRO A 177 14.32 5.54 13.67
C PRO A 177 12.99 4.85 13.35
N THR A 178 11.94 5.10 14.11
CA THR A 178 10.60 4.54 13.82
C THR A 178 10.07 5.04 12.48
N MET A 179 10.21 6.33 12.18
CA MET A 179 9.82 6.90 10.89
C MET A 179 10.71 6.40 9.74
N LEU A 180 12.01 6.19 9.98
CA LEU A 180 12.92 5.61 8.97
C LEU A 180 12.54 4.17 8.62
N VAL A 181 12.16 3.34 9.59
CA VAL A 181 11.67 1.98 9.32
C VAL A 181 10.41 2.03 8.46
N ALA A 182 9.48 2.92 8.77
CA ALA A 182 8.30 3.13 7.94
C ALA A 182 8.67 3.60 6.52
N ALA A 183 9.64 4.52 6.37
CA ALA A 183 10.15 4.97 5.08
C ALA A 183 10.78 3.83 4.27
N VAL A 184 11.56 2.96 4.92
CA VAL A 184 12.16 1.77 4.28
C VAL A 184 11.08 0.82 3.76
N LEU A 185 10.03 0.57 4.53
CA LEU A 185 8.90 -0.27 4.08
C LEU A 185 8.21 0.32 2.85
N VAL A 186 7.96 1.63 2.85
CA VAL A 186 7.41 2.33 1.68
C VAL A 186 8.39 2.28 0.50
N GLY A 187 9.70 2.38 0.74
CA GLY A 187 10.74 2.23 -0.26
C GLY A 187 10.77 0.83 -0.89
N ILE A 188 10.65 -0.23 -0.09
CA ILE A 188 10.52 -1.61 -0.58
C ILE A 188 9.28 -1.73 -1.47
N CYS A 189 8.16 -1.18 -1.03
CA CYS A 189 6.93 -1.14 -1.81
C CYS A 189 7.12 -0.40 -3.15
N LEU A 190 7.82 0.73 -3.13
CA LEU A 190 8.14 1.51 -4.34
C LEU A 190 8.98 0.71 -5.33
N ILE A 191 10.06 0.08 -4.85
CA ILE A 191 10.95 -0.73 -5.69
C ILE A 191 10.19 -1.91 -6.30
N MET A 192 9.44 -2.66 -5.48
CA MET A 192 8.62 -3.76 -5.97
C MET A 192 7.58 -3.29 -6.99
N SER A 193 6.89 -2.19 -6.68
CA SER A 193 5.86 -1.64 -7.58
C SER A 193 6.45 -1.13 -8.88
N TRP A 194 7.68 -0.61 -8.87
CA TRP A 194 8.38 -0.20 -10.08
C TRP A 194 8.59 -1.36 -11.06
N PHE A 195 8.95 -2.54 -10.56
CA PHE A 195 9.23 -3.70 -11.41
C PHE A 195 7.98 -4.54 -11.72
N ILE A 196 7.03 -4.66 -10.79
CA ILE A 196 5.99 -5.68 -10.84
C ILE A 196 4.58 -5.08 -10.99
N ALA A 197 4.35 -3.80 -10.58
CA ALA A 197 3.01 -3.23 -10.58
C ALA A 197 2.41 -3.22 -12.00
N PRO A 198 1.28 -3.90 -12.23
CA PRO A 198 0.63 -3.94 -13.51
C PRO A 198 -0.12 -2.64 -13.78
N GLU A 199 -0.13 -2.19 -15.04
CA GLU A 199 -1.03 -1.13 -15.48
C GLU A 199 -2.33 -1.75 -15.99
N THR A 200 -3.42 -1.39 -15.35
CA THR A 200 -4.76 -1.94 -15.66
C THR A 200 -5.66 -0.90 -16.34
N LYS A 201 -5.17 0.34 -16.55
CA LYS A 201 -5.96 1.41 -17.17
C LYS A 201 -6.40 1.04 -18.58
N GLY A 202 -7.72 1.15 -18.83
CA GLY A 202 -8.31 0.95 -20.15
C GLY A 202 -8.39 -0.50 -20.62
N LYS A 203 -8.00 -1.46 -19.78
CA LYS A 203 -8.14 -2.89 -20.07
C LYS A 203 -9.47 -3.40 -19.52
N SER A 204 -10.12 -4.30 -20.25
CA SER A 204 -11.27 -5.03 -19.73
C SER A 204 -10.85 -5.95 -18.59
N LEU A 205 -11.78 -6.31 -17.71
CA LEU A 205 -11.51 -7.28 -16.62
C LEU A 205 -11.01 -8.62 -17.19
N ALA A 206 -11.51 -9.05 -18.35
CA ALA A 206 -11.04 -10.24 -19.05
C ALA A 206 -9.59 -10.11 -19.53
N GLU A 207 -9.19 -8.96 -20.08
CA GLU A 207 -7.80 -8.71 -20.51
C GLU A 207 -6.84 -8.55 -19.33
N THR A 208 -7.30 -7.97 -18.23
CA THR A 208 -6.46 -7.75 -17.05
C THR A 208 -6.27 -9.04 -16.26
N SER A 209 -7.33 -9.82 -16.19
CA SER A 209 -7.29 -11.17 -15.60
C SER A 209 -6.68 -12.19 -16.53
N ALA A 210 -6.30 -11.86 -17.78
CA ALA A 210 -5.92 -12.71 -18.91
C ALA A 210 -5.01 -13.93 -18.58
N LEU A 211 -5.55 -14.70 -17.69
CA LEU A 211 -5.29 -16.11 -17.49
C LEU A 211 -6.11 -16.92 -18.52
N GLU A 212 -7.04 -16.26 -19.21
CA GLU A 212 -8.06 -16.87 -20.08
C GLU A 212 -7.58 -17.08 -21.52
N GLU A 213 -6.46 -16.48 -21.92
CA GLU A 213 -5.99 -16.58 -23.31
C GLU A 213 -5.27 -17.91 -23.66
N SER A 214 -5.21 -18.86 -22.72
CA SER A 214 -4.60 -20.17 -22.99
C SER A 214 -5.57 -21.37 -22.92
N ILE A 215 -6.87 -21.14 -22.71
CA ILE A 215 -7.87 -22.20 -22.86
C ILE A 215 -8.56 -21.97 -24.20
N PRO A 216 -8.28 -22.80 -25.24
CA PRO A 216 -9.08 -22.77 -26.45
C PRO A 216 -10.52 -23.13 -26.06
N PHE A 217 -11.41 -22.18 -26.31
CA PHE A 217 -12.83 -22.35 -26.11
C PHE A 217 -13.32 -23.49 -27.02
N THR A 218 -13.23 -24.73 -26.54
CA THR A 218 -13.89 -25.84 -27.18
C THR A 218 -15.38 -25.67 -26.98
N ARG A 219 -16.01 -25.18 -28.07
CA ARG A 219 -17.43 -25.26 -28.41
C ARG A 219 -18.26 -26.07 -27.42
N ARG A 220 -19.14 -25.36 -26.71
CA ARG A 220 -20.37 -26.00 -26.26
C ARG A 220 -21.25 -26.20 -27.50
N VAL A 221 -21.46 -27.44 -27.84
CA VAL A 221 -22.58 -27.92 -28.63
C VAL A 221 -23.77 -28.01 -27.71
#